data_c2f25afc839c119c45beece79823e006
#
_entry.id   c2f25afc839c119c45beece79823e006
#
_cell.length_a   1.000
_cell.length_b   1.000
_cell.length_c   1.000
_cell.angle_alpha   90.00
_cell.angle_beta   90.00
_cell.angle_gamma   90.00
#
_symmetry.space_group_name_H-M   'P 1'
#
loop_
_entity.id
_entity.type
_entity.pdbx_description
1 polymer ?
#
loop_
_entity_poly.entity_id
_entity_poly.type
_entity_poly.pdbx_seq_one_letter_code
_entity_poly.pdbx_strand_id
1 'polypeptide(L)'
;MVGVAVPLNTVFGILTALVIVRQRFRGRSVLNALIDLPFAVSPVVVGLALLLVYGRTGWIGDWLAEHGIKVIFSPIGMILATMFVSLPFVVRETIPVLREIGTEQEQAAETLGATPWQTFWRVTLPAIRWGVAYGVVLTTARALGEFGALSVVSGKLSGQTETLTLRVEERFQAFDLTGAYAAAVVLALMALATLLAMNLIKPKEGVS
;
A
#
# COMPACT_ATOMS: atom_id res chain seq x y z
N MET A 1 -4.74 -10.27 4.58
CA MET A 1 -4.57 -9.33 3.48
C MET A 1 -3.69 -8.14 3.87
N VAL A 2 -4.14 -7.23 4.74
CA VAL A 2 -3.39 -6.03 5.16
C VAL A 2 -1.99 -6.36 5.68
N GLY A 3 -1.86 -7.39 6.54
CA GLY A 3 -0.57 -7.83 7.10
C GLY A 3 0.46 -8.33 6.07
N VAL A 4 0.09 -8.54 4.82
CA VAL A 4 0.99 -8.88 3.71
C VAL A 4 1.16 -7.69 2.77
N ALA A 5 0.07 -7.03 2.39
CA ALA A 5 0.10 -5.91 1.47
C ALA A 5 0.91 -4.72 2.01
N VAL A 6 0.75 -4.36 3.30
CA VAL A 6 1.45 -3.22 3.90
C VAL A 6 2.96 -3.42 3.98
N PRO A 7 3.52 -4.54 4.50
CA PRO A 7 4.95 -4.77 4.46
C PRO A 7 5.54 -4.78 3.05
N LEU A 8 4.87 -5.41 2.09
CA LEU A 8 5.32 -5.41 0.70
C LEU A 8 5.33 -3.99 0.12
N ASN A 9 4.27 -3.22 0.31
CA ASN A 9 4.23 -1.82 -0.11
C ASN A 9 5.28 -0.96 0.59
N THR A 10 5.62 -1.26 1.84
CA THR A 10 6.68 -0.55 2.56
C THR A 10 8.03 -0.79 1.90
N VAL A 11 8.37 -2.03 1.60
CA VAL A 11 9.63 -2.38 0.94
C VAL A 11 9.69 -1.75 -0.46
N PHE A 12 8.67 -1.99 -1.30
CA PHE A 12 8.62 -1.41 -2.65
C PHE A 12 8.59 0.12 -2.63
N GLY A 13 7.86 0.71 -1.69
CA GLY A 13 7.75 2.15 -1.54
C GLY A 13 9.08 2.82 -1.18
N ILE A 14 9.83 2.25 -0.23
CA ILE A 14 11.16 2.72 0.14
C ILE A 14 12.12 2.61 -1.06
N LEU A 15 12.18 1.43 -1.71
CA LEU A 15 13.04 1.21 -2.87
C LEU A 15 12.72 2.19 -3.99
N THR A 16 11.45 2.38 -4.29
CA THR A 16 10.98 3.30 -5.34
C THR A 16 11.33 4.75 -4.99
N ALA A 17 11.12 5.17 -3.74
CA ALA A 17 11.48 6.51 -3.28
C ALA A 17 12.99 6.77 -3.39
N LEU A 18 13.82 5.79 -3.01
CA LEU A 18 15.28 5.86 -3.17
C LEU A 18 15.68 6.01 -4.64
N VAL A 19 15.14 5.18 -5.53
CA VAL A 19 15.42 5.28 -6.97
C VAL A 19 15.04 6.66 -7.50
N ILE A 20 13.85 7.17 -7.14
CA ILE A 20 13.38 8.47 -7.58
C ILE A 20 14.26 9.61 -7.07
N VAL A 21 14.71 9.56 -5.81
CA VAL A 21 15.43 10.69 -5.21
C VAL A 21 16.93 10.63 -5.52
N ARG A 22 17.54 9.45 -5.45
CA ARG A 22 19.00 9.28 -5.56
C ARG A 22 19.49 9.07 -7.00
N GLN A 23 18.63 8.57 -7.90
CA GLN A 23 19.05 8.28 -9.28
C GLN A 23 18.50 9.30 -10.27
N ARG A 24 19.34 9.65 -11.27
CA ARG A 24 18.98 10.47 -12.42
C ARG A 24 18.87 9.57 -13.64
N PHE A 25 17.65 9.32 -14.12
CA PHE A 25 17.41 8.51 -15.32
C PHE A 25 16.26 9.10 -16.15
N ARG A 26 16.27 8.80 -17.47
CA ARG A 26 15.29 9.37 -18.41
C ARG A 26 13.83 8.97 -18.13
N GLY A 27 13.57 7.85 -17.48
CA GLY A 27 12.22 7.33 -17.15
C GLY A 27 11.63 7.85 -15.84
N ARG A 28 12.30 8.75 -15.10
CA ARG A 28 11.87 9.22 -13.77
C ARG A 28 10.47 9.85 -13.77
N SER A 29 10.13 10.62 -14.82
CA SER A 29 8.81 11.24 -14.94
C SER A 29 7.72 10.20 -15.16
N VAL A 30 8.00 9.18 -15.98
CA VAL A 30 7.08 8.06 -16.22
C VAL A 30 6.88 7.24 -14.96
N LEU A 31 7.95 6.93 -14.22
CA LEU A 31 7.84 6.22 -12.95
C LEU A 31 7.00 7.00 -11.93
N ASN A 32 7.19 8.32 -11.82
CA ASN A 32 6.35 9.15 -10.96
C ASN A 32 4.87 9.10 -11.39
N ALA A 33 4.58 9.20 -12.68
CA ALA A 33 3.22 9.11 -13.19
C ALA A 33 2.57 7.75 -12.92
N LEU A 34 3.34 6.65 -13.06
CA LEU A 34 2.87 5.31 -12.74
C LEU A 34 2.55 5.12 -11.25
N ILE A 35 3.35 5.73 -10.36
CA ILE A 35 3.08 5.70 -8.92
C ILE A 35 1.83 6.51 -8.58
N ASP A 36 1.57 7.62 -9.28
CA ASP A 36 0.39 8.45 -9.05
C ASP A 36 -0.88 7.90 -9.72
N LEU A 37 -0.73 6.96 -10.65
CA LEU A 37 -1.86 6.38 -11.39
C LEU A 37 -2.99 5.88 -10.48
N PRO A 38 -2.73 5.20 -9.33
CA PRO A 38 -3.78 4.77 -8.42
C PRO A 38 -4.61 5.92 -7.81
N PHE A 39 -4.07 7.12 -7.73
CA PHE A 39 -4.84 8.29 -7.28
C PHE A 39 -5.82 8.81 -8.35
N ALA A 40 -5.49 8.62 -9.63
CA ALA A 40 -6.30 9.09 -10.74
C ALA A 40 -7.36 8.07 -11.20
N VAL A 41 -7.19 6.80 -10.86
CA VAL A 41 -8.05 5.70 -11.32
C VAL A 41 -8.97 5.23 -10.18
N SER A 42 -10.26 5.05 -10.48
CA SER A 42 -11.19 4.47 -9.50
C SER A 42 -10.73 3.06 -9.08
N PRO A 43 -10.75 2.74 -7.77
CA PRO A 43 -10.42 1.39 -7.29
C PRO A 43 -11.24 0.28 -7.95
N VAL A 44 -12.49 0.53 -8.31
CA VAL A 44 -13.34 -0.44 -9.04
C VAL A 44 -12.73 -0.74 -10.42
N VAL A 45 -12.26 0.29 -11.12
CA VAL A 45 -11.61 0.12 -12.43
C VAL A 45 -10.31 -0.67 -12.29
N VAL A 46 -9.55 -0.45 -11.21
CA VAL A 46 -8.37 -1.27 -10.89
C VAL A 46 -8.76 -2.74 -10.71
N GLY A 47 -9.84 -3.02 -9.98
CA GLY A 47 -10.36 -4.38 -9.82
C GLY A 47 -10.75 -5.02 -11.15
N LEU A 48 -11.44 -4.28 -12.03
CA LEU A 48 -11.78 -4.74 -13.38
C LEU A 48 -10.54 -4.98 -14.25
N ALA A 49 -9.54 -4.10 -14.18
CA ALA A 49 -8.28 -4.29 -14.91
C ALA A 49 -7.55 -5.56 -14.45
N LEU A 50 -7.50 -5.82 -13.13
CA LEU A 50 -6.94 -7.07 -12.60
C LEU A 50 -7.72 -8.30 -13.08
N LEU A 51 -9.04 -8.21 -13.16
CA LEU A 51 -9.88 -9.30 -13.68
C LEU A 51 -9.61 -9.54 -15.17
N LEU A 52 -9.41 -8.50 -15.98
CA LEU A 52 -9.07 -8.63 -17.39
C LEU A 52 -7.67 -9.21 -17.62
N VAL A 53 -6.72 -8.94 -16.74
CA VAL A 53 -5.34 -9.46 -16.85
C VAL A 53 -5.23 -10.88 -16.30
N TYR A 54 -5.75 -11.12 -15.09
CA TYR A 54 -5.53 -12.35 -14.31
C TYR A 54 -6.74 -13.27 -14.26
N GLY A 55 -7.89 -12.86 -14.80
CA GLY A 55 -9.09 -13.71 -14.89
C GLY A 55 -8.87 -14.88 -15.84
N ARG A 56 -9.67 -15.92 -15.72
CA ARG A 56 -9.52 -17.16 -16.49
C ARG A 56 -9.49 -16.96 -18.02
N THR A 57 -10.17 -15.94 -18.52
CA THR A 57 -10.18 -15.53 -19.93
C THR A 57 -9.30 -14.31 -20.19
N GLY A 58 -8.46 -13.93 -19.22
CA GLY A 58 -7.59 -12.76 -19.29
C GLY A 58 -6.27 -13.05 -20.00
N TRP A 59 -5.45 -11.99 -20.16
CA TRP A 59 -4.20 -12.06 -20.93
C TRP A 59 -3.21 -13.13 -20.46
N ILE A 60 -3.12 -13.35 -19.14
CA ILE A 60 -2.23 -14.37 -18.56
C ILE A 60 -2.97 -15.39 -17.70
N GLY A 61 -4.32 -15.34 -17.72
CA GLY A 61 -5.16 -16.16 -16.85
C GLY A 61 -5.08 -17.65 -17.18
N ASP A 62 -5.06 -18.02 -18.45
CA ASP A 62 -4.95 -19.42 -18.88
C ASP A 62 -3.61 -20.02 -18.44
N TRP A 63 -2.50 -19.29 -18.65
CA TRP A 63 -1.18 -19.72 -18.20
C TRP A 63 -1.12 -19.95 -16.68
N LEU A 64 -1.71 -19.03 -15.90
CA LEU A 64 -1.78 -19.16 -14.45
C LEU A 64 -2.63 -20.35 -14.01
N ALA A 65 -3.75 -20.59 -14.70
CA ALA A 65 -4.64 -21.72 -14.42
C ALA A 65 -3.95 -23.07 -14.70
N GLU A 66 -3.18 -23.18 -15.78
CA GLU A 66 -2.36 -24.36 -16.10
C GLU A 66 -1.32 -24.67 -15.01
N HIS A 67 -0.80 -23.64 -14.34
CA HIS A 67 0.15 -23.78 -13.22
C HIS A 67 -0.53 -23.88 -11.85
N GLY A 68 -1.85 -24.00 -11.80
CA GLY A 68 -2.62 -24.12 -10.55
C GLY A 68 -2.69 -22.83 -9.72
N ILE A 69 -2.33 -21.69 -10.30
CA ILE A 69 -2.31 -20.39 -9.60
C ILE A 69 -3.64 -19.67 -9.84
N LYS A 70 -4.45 -19.56 -8.79
CA LYS A 70 -5.70 -18.80 -8.82
C LYS A 70 -5.45 -17.40 -8.22
N VAL A 71 -5.50 -16.36 -9.07
CA VAL A 71 -5.33 -14.97 -8.63
C VAL A 71 -6.68 -14.32 -8.32
N ILE A 72 -7.62 -14.31 -9.26
CA ILE A 72 -8.94 -13.70 -9.06
C ILE A 72 -9.81 -14.59 -8.18
N PHE A 73 -10.62 -13.97 -7.34
CA PHE A 73 -11.45 -14.61 -6.29
C PHE A 73 -10.60 -15.40 -5.27
N SER A 74 -9.39 -14.90 -5.00
CA SER A 74 -8.47 -15.48 -4.03
C SER A 74 -7.80 -14.39 -3.18
N PRO A 75 -7.17 -14.73 -2.05
CA PRO A 75 -6.40 -13.77 -1.23
C PRO A 75 -5.29 -13.08 -2.02
N ILE A 76 -4.70 -13.74 -3.03
CA ILE A 76 -3.63 -13.18 -3.87
C ILE A 76 -4.15 -11.96 -4.64
N GLY A 77 -5.29 -12.07 -5.30
CA GLY A 77 -5.90 -10.96 -6.05
C GLY A 77 -6.26 -9.80 -5.15
N MET A 78 -6.77 -10.08 -3.95
CA MET A 78 -7.07 -9.05 -2.96
C MET A 78 -5.80 -8.32 -2.49
N ILE A 79 -4.71 -9.05 -2.26
CA ILE A 79 -3.41 -8.46 -1.88
C ILE A 79 -2.89 -7.57 -3.03
N LEU A 80 -2.90 -8.05 -4.28
CA LEU A 80 -2.45 -7.29 -5.45
C LEU A 80 -3.27 -6.01 -5.63
N ALA A 81 -4.60 -6.09 -5.53
CA ALA A 81 -5.48 -4.95 -5.64
C ALA A 81 -5.19 -3.90 -4.55
N THR A 82 -5.06 -4.35 -3.31
CA THR A 82 -4.75 -3.49 -2.17
C THR A 82 -3.35 -2.86 -2.31
N MET A 83 -2.36 -3.64 -2.73
CA MET A 83 -1.01 -3.13 -2.97
C MET A 83 -1.00 -2.06 -4.04
N PHE A 84 -1.66 -2.28 -5.17
CA PHE A 84 -1.71 -1.29 -6.25
C PHE A 84 -2.33 0.03 -5.77
N VAL A 85 -3.51 -0.04 -5.13
CA VAL A 85 -4.24 1.15 -4.69
C VAL A 85 -3.51 1.91 -3.58
N SER A 86 -2.75 1.22 -2.73
CA SER A 86 -2.09 1.82 -1.56
C SER A 86 -0.58 2.06 -1.71
N LEU A 87 0.04 1.65 -2.83
CA LEU A 87 1.47 1.87 -3.10
C LEU A 87 1.92 3.34 -3.01
N PRO A 88 1.16 4.31 -3.55
CA PRO A 88 1.61 5.71 -3.56
C PRO A 88 1.89 6.28 -2.17
N PHE A 89 1.18 5.83 -1.13
CA PHE A 89 1.26 6.44 0.20
C PHE A 89 2.66 6.34 0.80
N VAL A 90 3.28 5.16 0.82
CA VAL A 90 4.66 5.01 1.34
C VAL A 90 5.65 5.82 0.51
N VAL A 91 5.53 5.78 -0.81
CA VAL A 91 6.43 6.51 -1.72
C VAL A 91 6.35 8.01 -1.46
N ARG A 92 5.15 8.56 -1.40
CA ARG A 92 4.92 10.00 -1.27
C ARG A 92 5.30 10.56 0.09
N GLU A 93 5.20 9.78 1.15
CA GLU A 93 5.66 10.17 2.48
C GLU A 93 7.19 10.04 2.64
N THR A 94 7.81 9.11 1.93
CA THR A 94 9.27 8.88 2.03
C THR A 94 10.07 9.87 1.19
N ILE A 95 9.59 10.28 0.01
CA ILE A 95 10.30 11.18 -0.92
C ILE A 95 10.66 12.54 -0.29
N PRO A 96 9.74 13.28 0.37
CA PRO A 96 10.08 14.57 0.98
C PRO A 96 11.20 14.44 2.01
N VAL A 97 11.11 13.45 2.89
CA VAL A 97 12.11 13.21 3.93
C VAL A 97 13.47 12.87 3.32
N LEU A 98 13.52 12.01 2.28
CA LEU A 98 14.76 11.72 1.56
C LEU A 98 15.39 12.94 0.90
N ARG A 99 14.58 13.89 0.44
CA ARG A 99 15.08 15.15 -0.15
C ARG A 99 15.61 16.10 0.91
N GLU A 100 14.92 16.19 2.04
CA GLU A 100 15.28 17.05 3.15
C GLU A 100 16.60 16.67 3.80
N ILE A 101 16.82 15.38 4.05
CA ILE A 101 18.07 14.88 4.65
C ILE A 101 19.28 14.97 3.72
N GLY A 102 19.06 15.19 2.42
CA GLY A 102 20.14 15.27 1.42
C GLY A 102 20.95 13.97 1.29
N THR A 103 22.18 14.08 0.82
CA THR A 103 23.13 12.95 0.60
C THR A 103 24.38 13.06 1.46
N GLU A 104 24.54 14.11 2.24
CA GLU A 104 25.78 14.43 2.95
C GLU A 104 26.18 13.33 3.94
N GLN A 105 25.22 12.81 4.71
CA GLN A 105 25.48 11.74 5.67
C GLN A 105 25.84 10.41 4.99
N GLU A 106 25.22 10.12 3.84
CA GLU A 106 25.52 8.93 3.04
C GLU A 106 26.94 9.01 2.47
N GLN A 107 27.33 10.17 1.90
CA GLN A 107 28.67 10.44 1.39
C GLN A 107 29.73 10.38 2.49
N ALA A 108 29.45 10.93 3.68
CA ALA A 108 30.36 10.83 4.83
C ALA A 108 30.56 9.37 5.25
N ALA A 109 29.52 8.55 5.28
CA ALA A 109 29.63 7.12 5.57
C ALA A 109 30.48 6.39 4.51
N GLU A 110 30.31 6.70 3.24
CA GLU A 110 31.09 6.12 2.13
C GLU A 110 32.57 6.49 2.24
N THR A 111 32.91 7.75 2.59
CA THR A 111 34.31 8.16 2.80
C THR A 111 34.97 7.44 3.98
N LEU A 112 34.19 7.00 4.95
CA LEU A 112 34.63 6.16 6.07
C LEU A 112 34.68 4.66 5.73
N GLY A 113 34.44 4.29 4.46
CA GLY A 113 34.54 2.92 3.98
C GLY A 113 33.27 2.07 4.19
N ALA A 114 32.12 2.69 4.48
CA ALA A 114 30.86 1.95 4.59
C ALA A 114 30.40 1.45 3.21
N THR A 115 29.98 0.18 3.15
CA THR A 115 29.37 -0.36 1.94
C THR A 115 27.95 0.23 1.75
N PRO A 116 27.38 0.23 0.51
CA PRO A 116 26.04 0.74 0.26
C PRO A 116 24.97 0.11 1.14
N TRP A 117 25.10 -1.19 1.46
CA TRP A 117 24.20 -1.91 2.37
C TRP A 117 24.32 -1.41 3.82
N GLN A 118 25.55 -1.13 4.28
CA GLN A 118 25.78 -0.56 5.62
C GLN A 118 25.25 0.87 5.70
N THR A 119 25.48 1.68 4.67
CA THR A 119 24.95 3.05 4.57
C THR A 119 23.43 3.04 4.61
N PHE A 120 22.78 2.17 3.84
CA PHE A 120 21.32 2.06 3.87
C PHE A 120 20.79 1.73 5.28
N TRP A 121 21.30 0.67 5.93
CA TRP A 121 20.75 0.23 7.20
C TRP A 121 21.12 1.11 8.40
N ARG A 122 22.30 1.73 8.38
CA ARG A 122 22.82 2.49 9.52
C ARG A 122 22.63 4.00 9.40
N VAL A 123 22.45 4.51 8.20
CA VAL A 123 22.31 5.96 7.93
C VAL A 123 20.95 6.27 7.32
N THR A 124 20.67 5.76 6.11
CA THR A 124 19.48 6.16 5.33
C THR A 124 18.18 5.73 6.01
N LEU A 125 18.03 4.45 6.33
CA LEU A 125 16.78 3.93 6.91
C LEU A 125 16.46 4.54 8.28
N PRO A 126 17.41 4.69 9.23
CA PRO A 126 17.15 5.41 10.46
C PRO A 126 16.77 6.88 10.26
N ALA A 127 17.36 7.55 9.27
CA ALA A 127 17.05 8.94 8.97
C ALA A 127 15.64 9.14 8.42
N ILE A 128 15.14 8.21 7.57
CA ILE A 128 13.79 8.29 6.98
C ILE A 128 12.70 7.60 7.81
N ARG A 129 13.04 7.00 8.94
CA ARG A 129 12.13 6.14 9.72
C ARG A 129 10.76 6.75 10.01
N TRP A 130 10.71 8.05 10.28
CA TRP A 130 9.45 8.74 10.59
C TRP A 130 8.57 8.93 9.36
N GLY A 131 9.15 9.27 8.21
CA GLY A 131 8.41 9.32 6.94
C GLY A 131 7.88 7.95 6.54
N VAL A 132 8.70 6.91 6.68
CA VAL A 132 8.27 5.51 6.44
C VAL A 132 7.16 5.10 7.40
N ALA A 133 7.31 5.36 8.70
CA ALA A 133 6.31 5.03 9.70
C ALA A 133 4.96 5.71 9.40
N TYR A 134 4.99 7.00 9.03
CA TYR A 134 3.80 7.73 8.62
C TYR A 134 3.16 7.13 7.37
N GLY A 135 3.96 6.85 6.34
CA GLY A 135 3.51 6.16 5.12
C GLY A 135 2.89 4.78 5.39
N VAL A 136 3.47 4.01 6.31
CA VAL A 136 2.93 2.70 6.74
C VAL A 136 1.55 2.85 7.39
N VAL A 137 1.37 3.83 8.27
CA VAL A 137 0.06 4.06 8.93
C VAL A 137 -0.98 4.49 7.91
N LEU A 138 -0.64 5.42 6.99
CA LEU A 138 -1.55 5.83 5.91
C LEU A 138 -1.92 4.66 5.00
N THR A 139 -0.93 3.86 4.59
CA THR A 139 -1.14 2.66 3.78
C THR A 139 -2.06 1.66 4.51
N THR A 140 -1.88 1.49 5.82
CA THR A 140 -2.72 0.61 6.64
C THR A 140 -4.15 1.13 6.71
N ALA A 141 -4.35 2.42 6.99
CA ALA A 141 -5.68 3.02 7.03
C ALA A 141 -6.40 2.88 5.67
N ARG A 142 -5.68 3.15 4.57
CA ARG A 142 -6.22 2.99 3.21
C ARG A 142 -6.56 1.55 2.88
N ALA A 143 -5.71 0.60 3.25
CA ALA A 143 -5.92 -0.83 3.01
C ALA A 143 -7.07 -1.42 3.83
N LEU A 144 -7.30 -0.95 5.06
CA LEU A 144 -8.44 -1.35 5.89
C LEU A 144 -9.77 -0.87 5.32
N GLY A 145 -9.80 0.33 4.75
CA GLY A 145 -10.98 0.92 4.12
C GLY A 145 -11.18 0.52 2.66
N GLU A 146 -10.35 -0.38 2.09
CA GLU A 146 -10.48 -0.74 0.69
C GLU A 146 -11.75 -1.55 0.44
N PHE A 147 -12.58 -1.04 -0.48
CA PHE A 147 -13.83 -1.66 -0.89
C PHE A 147 -13.90 -1.83 -2.40
N GLY A 148 -13.61 -0.76 -3.17
CA GLY A 148 -13.89 -0.69 -4.59
C GLY A 148 -13.19 -1.77 -5.42
N ALA A 149 -11.87 -1.95 -5.25
CA ALA A 149 -11.15 -2.99 -5.96
C ALA A 149 -11.52 -4.38 -5.44
N LEU A 150 -11.73 -4.51 -4.13
CA LEU A 150 -12.06 -5.79 -3.50
C LEU A 150 -13.46 -6.27 -3.86
N SER A 151 -14.42 -5.40 -4.10
CA SER A 151 -15.78 -5.80 -4.54
C SER A 151 -15.77 -6.56 -5.87
N VAL A 152 -14.74 -6.32 -6.70
CA VAL A 152 -14.56 -6.98 -8.01
C VAL A 152 -13.69 -8.23 -7.92
N VAL A 153 -12.54 -8.15 -7.22
CA VAL A 153 -11.55 -9.25 -7.23
C VAL A 153 -11.77 -10.28 -6.13
N SER A 154 -12.56 -9.96 -5.10
CA SER A 154 -12.88 -10.87 -4.01
C SER A 154 -13.99 -11.86 -4.43
N GLY A 155 -13.86 -13.10 -3.98
CA GLY A 155 -14.94 -14.10 -4.12
C GLY A 155 -16.03 -13.94 -3.06
N LYS A 156 -15.95 -12.97 -2.17
CA LYS A 156 -16.87 -12.75 -1.03
C LYS A 156 -17.13 -14.01 -0.18
N LEU A 157 -16.15 -14.92 -0.14
CA LEU A 157 -16.27 -16.16 0.63
C LEU A 157 -15.96 -15.87 2.11
N SER A 158 -16.93 -16.15 2.98
CA SER A 158 -16.79 -15.97 4.42
C SER A 158 -15.60 -16.77 4.97
N GLY A 159 -14.76 -16.13 5.77
CA GLY A 159 -13.55 -16.73 6.36
C GLY A 159 -12.36 -16.89 5.41
N GLN A 160 -12.49 -16.58 4.10
CA GLN A 160 -11.41 -16.71 3.11
C GLN A 160 -11.09 -15.39 2.39
N THR A 161 -12.07 -14.82 1.69
CA THR A 161 -11.92 -13.62 0.87
C THR A 161 -12.88 -12.49 1.25
N GLU A 162 -13.50 -12.58 2.39
CA GLU A 162 -14.33 -11.54 2.96
C GLU A 162 -13.49 -10.49 3.71
N THR A 163 -13.85 -9.22 3.60
CA THR A 163 -13.33 -8.12 4.42
C THR A 163 -14.43 -7.42 5.18
N LEU A 164 -14.09 -6.64 6.20
CA LEU A 164 -15.11 -5.88 6.96
C LEU A 164 -15.93 -4.95 6.07
N THR A 165 -15.30 -4.31 5.08
CA THR A 165 -15.98 -3.43 4.11
C THR A 165 -16.98 -4.19 3.25
N LEU A 166 -16.59 -5.37 2.76
CA LEU A 166 -17.49 -6.25 1.99
C LEU A 166 -18.61 -6.83 2.87
N ARG A 167 -18.32 -7.13 4.14
CA ARG A 167 -19.33 -7.62 5.09
C ARG A 167 -20.39 -6.56 5.41
N VAL A 168 -19.98 -5.28 5.52
CA VAL A 168 -20.94 -4.18 5.68
C VAL A 168 -21.90 -4.14 4.49
N GLU A 169 -21.37 -4.21 3.27
CA GLU A 169 -22.17 -4.24 2.03
C GLU A 169 -23.13 -5.44 2.01
N GLU A 170 -22.62 -6.65 2.25
CA GLU A 170 -23.40 -7.88 2.23
C GLU A 170 -24.56 -7.82 3.23
N ARG A 171 -24.31 -7.42 4.48
CA ARG A 171 -25.34 -7.29 5.51
C ARG A 171 -26.38 -6.22 5.16
N PHE A 172 -25.93 -5.10 4.61
CA PHE A 172 -26.81 -4.04 4.15
C PHE A 172 -27.75 -4.53 3.03
N GLN A 173 -27.20 -5.24 2.03
CA GLN A 173 -27.99 -5.81 0.93
C GLN A 173 -28.94 -6.92 1.39
N ALA A 174 -28.58 -7.65 2.45
CA ALA A 174 -29.46 -8.65 3.09
C ALA A 174 -30.54 -8.03 4.03
N PHE A 175 -30.63 -6.70 4.10
CA PHE A 175 -31.51 -5.96 5.01
C PHE A 175 -31.27 -6.24 6.51
N ASP A 176 -30.11 -6.82 6.86
CA ASP A 176 -29.64 -6.93 8.24
C ASP A 176 -28.94 -5.64 8.66
N LEU A 177 -29.73 -4.61 8.92
CA LEU A 177 -29.20 -3.28 9.28
C LEU A 177 -28.40 -3.33 10.59
N THR A 178 -28.83 -4.14 11.57
CA THR A 178 -28.10 -4.27 12.83
C THR A 178 -26.71 -4.84 12.64
N GLY A 179 -26.57 -5.90 11.85
CA GLY A 179 -25.29 -6.49 11.51
C GLY A 179 -24.40 -5.56 10.66
N ALA A 180 -25.01 -4.81 9.73
CA ALA A 180 -24.30 -3.82 8.92
C ALA A 180 -23.73 -2.68 9.78
N TYR A 181 -24.54 -2.10 10.67
CA TYR A 181 -24.07 -1.04 11.59
C TYR A 181 -23.00 -1.54 12.56
N ALA A 182 -23.16 -2.74 13.13
CA ALA A 182 -22.14 -3.30 14.01
C ALA A 182 -20.78 -3.44 13.29
N ALA A 183 -20.77 -3.98 12.07
CA ALA A 183 -19.55 -4.10 11.27
C ALA A 183 -18.97 -2.73 10.89
N ALA A 184 -19.81 -1.76 10.55
CA ALA A 184 -19.39 -0.39 10.24
C ALA A 184 -18.77 0.32 11.44
N VAL A 185 -19.33 0.14 12.64
CA VAL A 185 -18.76 0.70 13.89
C VAL A 185 -17.38 0.11 14.17
N VAL A 186 -17.20 -1.21 14.02
CA VAL A 186 -15.89 -1.85 14.18
C VAL A 186 -14.87 -1.26 13.18
N LEU A 187 -15.27 -1.10 11.91
CA LEU A 187 -14.41 -0.49 10.89
C LEU A 187 -14.04 0.96 11.23
N ALA A 188 -15.01 1.75 11.71
CA ALA A 188 -14.78 3.13 12.13
C ALA A 188 -13.83 3.22 13.33
N LEU A 189 -13.97 2.33 14.31
CA LEU A 189 -13.05 2.26 15.46
C LEU A 189 -11.63 1.88 15.04
N MET A 190 -11.48 0.93 14.10
CA MET A 190 -10.18 0.57 13.54
C MET A 190 -9.55 1.75 12.78
N ALA A 191 -10.33 2.46 11.97
CA ALA A 191 -9.87 3.65 11.27
C ALA A 191 -9.46 4.77 12.26
N LEU A 192 -10.24 5.01 13.30
CA LEU A 192 -9.92 5.97 14.35
C LEU A 192 -8.62 5.58 15.09
N ALA A 193 -8.45 4.30 15.43
CA ALA A 193 -7.23 3.81 16.06
C ALA A 193 -5.98 4.03 15.19
N THR A 194 -6.09 3.81 13.87
CA THR A 194 -4.97 4.09 12.95
C THR A 194 -4.66 5.58 12.85
N LEU A 195 -5.67 6.45 12.83
CA LEU A 195 -5.48 7.91 12.83
C LEU A 195 -4.86 8.42 14.15
N LEU A 196 -5.28 7.86 15.29
CA LEU A 196 -4.67 8.17 16.59
C LEU A 196 -3.21 7.73 16.63
N ALA A 197 -2.90 6.52 16.16
CA ALA A 197 -1.51 6.05 16.03
C ALA A 197 -0.66 6.97 15.15
N MET A 198 -1.23 7.47 14.04
CA MET A 198 -0.57 8.45 13.18
C MET A 198 -0.25 9.76 13.91
N ASN A 199 -1.18 10.26 14.73
CA ASN A 199 -0.98 11.49 15.50
C ASN A 199 0.10 11.35 16.58
N LEU A 200 0.26 10.15 17.14
CA LEU A 200 1.32 9.84 18.11
C LEU A 200 2.72 9.74 17.47
N ILE A 201 2.77 9.35 16.18
CA ILE A 201 4.02 9.19 15.41
C ILE A 201 4.52 10.53 14.85
N LYS A 202 3.64 11.54 14.65
CA LYS A 202 4.07 12.85 14.18
C LYS A 202 5.16 13.40 15.11
N PRO A 203 6.37 13.75 14.58
CA PRO A 203 7.32 14.53 15.37
C PRO A 203 6.62 15.80 15.82
N LYS A 204 6.71 16.15 17.09
CA LYS A 204 6.30 17.48 17.55
C LYS A 204 7.18 18.47 16.78
N GLU A 205 6.60 19.19 15.82
CA GLU A 205 7.23 20.36 15.25
C GLU A 205 7.54 21.29 16.44
N GLY A 206 8.83 21.42 16.75
CA GLY A 206 9.26 22.37 17.75
C GLY A 206 8.82 23.75 17.29
N VAL A 207 7.87 24.33 18.01
CA VAL A 207 7.55 25.74 17.92
C VAL A 207 8.82 26.46 18.32
N SER A 208 9.55 26.96 17.36
CA SER A 208 10.63 27.94 17.52
C SER A 208 10.24 29.23 16.83
#